data_cde89e6cc867827237300509b858267c
#
_entry.id   cde89e6cc867827237300509b858267c
#
_cell.length_a   1.000
_cell.length_b   1.000
_cell.length_c   1.000
_cell.angle_alpha   90.00
_cell.angle_beta   90.00
_cell.angle_gamma   90.00
#
_symmetry.space_group_name_H-M   'P 1'
#
loop_
_entity.id
_entity.type
_entity.pdbx_description
1 polymer ?
#
loop_
_entity_poly.entity_id
_entity_poly.type
_entity_poly.pdbx_seq_one_letter_code
_entity_poly.pdbx_strand_id
1 'polypeptide(L)'
;MIKTAGALATTLLASQVMAANFDFSNEYNTNSIHAQGDQYFIEKVAELSDGEIDITLHSGGALGYKSADHFYAVADNAVQIADTLAGTMSGIDPIFLLSSLPFLVEGEDQAELLYNIAKPYYAEVFEDNNQVLLYASPWPASGIWSKEKVDSAESLNGLKIRSYDKNGTLTLREAGASPVKLSWADVVPQLSTGGIEAVLTSADAGASGSFWEHLDHYSAIQYAIPLNMVHMNRDEFEDLSDAEQDVIMEAAKLTDAHNWETVRLRVQNNYQELTEHSVAIHDDLPDSFIEHLQTAAQPALEEWLDDVGERGENILAEFEKEK
;
A
#
# COMPACT_ATOMS: atom_id res chain seq x y z
N MET A 1 24.56 -77.51 8.51
CA MET A 1 24.26 -76.58 7.46
C MET A 1 23.42 -75.43 8.08
N ILE A 2 24.07 -74.36 8.40
CA ILE A 2 23.41 -73.14 9.00
C ILE A 2 23.22 -72.17 7.86
N LYS A 3 21.98 -71.83 7.54
CA LYS A 3 21.59 -70.77 6.57
C LYS A 3 21.47 -69.46 7.30
N THR A 4 22.42 -68.56 7.11
CA THR A 4 22.34 -67.16 7.52
C THR A 4 21.49 -66.38 6.51
N ALA A 5 20.34 -65.90 6.95
CA ALA A 5 19.51 -64.97 6.22
C ALA A 5 20.00 -63.52 6.51
N GLY A 6 20.56 -62.86 5.52
CA GLY A 6 20.92 -61.44 5.60
C GLY A 6 19.66 -60.57 5.42
N ALA A 7 19.33 -59.80 6.42
CA ALA A 7 18.31 -58.74 6.31
C ALA A 7 18.97 -57.51 5.71
N LEU A 8 18.51 -57.11 4.51
CA LEU A 8 18.82 -55.81 3.91
C LEU A 8 17.98 -54.75 4.64
N ALA A 9 18.60 -53.93 5.46
CA ALA A 9 17.96 -52.74 6.01
C ALA A 9 18.03 -51.61 4.97
N THR A 10 16.91 -51.29 4.35
CA THR A 10 16.78 -50.12 3.49
C THR A 10 16.61 -48.88 4.41
N THR A 11 17.67 -48.13 4.58
CA THR A 11 17.61 -46.81 5.23
C THR A 11 16.93 -45.83 4.26
N LEU A 12 15.69 -45.48 4.55
CA LEU A 12 15.01 -44.29 3.99
C LEU A 12 15.76 -43.08 4.56
N LEU A 13 16.57 -42.43 3.74
CA LEU A 13 17.00 -41.05 3.98
C LEU A 13 15.78 -40.15 3.79
N ALA A 14 15.11 -39.79 4.87
CA ALA A 14 14.21 -38.65 4.88
C ALA A 14 15.11 -37.43 4.63
N SER A 15 15.03 -36.87 3.44
CA SER A 15 15.52 -35.51 3.17
C SER A 15 14.74 -34.59 4.12
N GLN A 16 15.43 -34.01 5.10
CA GLN A 16 14.85 -32.88 5.83
C GLN A 16 14.73 -31.75 4.79
N VAL A 17 13.51 -31.48 4.31
CA VAL A 17 13.20 -30.25 3.62
C VAL A 17 13.42 -29.17 4.68
N MET A 18 14.40 -28.32 4.50
CA MET A 18 14.57 -27.12 5.32
C MET A 18 13.45 -26.19 4.89
N ALA A 19 12.58 -25.82 5.81
CA ALA A 19 11.54 -24.83 5.56
C ALA A 19 12.19 -23.52 5.06
N ALA A 20 11.71 -22.97 3.95
CA ALA A 20 12.10 -21.64 3.53
C ALA A 20 11.56 -20.64 4.54
N ASN A 21 12.39 -19.70 4.99
CA ASN A 21 12.00 -18.71 6.01
C ASN A 21 12.24 -17.32 5.47
N PHE A 22 11.22 -16.47 5.51
CA PHE A 22 11.29 -15.11 5.00
C PHE A 22 10.84 -14.09 6.05
N ASP A 23 11.57 -12.98 6.15
CA ASP A 23 11.15 -11.81 6.89
C ASP A 23 10.30 -10.89 5.99
N PHE A 24 9.14 -10.45 6.48
CA PHE A 24 8.22 -9.57 5.80
C PHE A 24 8.10 -8.25 6.55
N SER A 25 8.56 -7.15 5.96
CA SER A 25 8.54 -5.81 6.54
C SER A 25 7.26 -5.04 6.18
N ASN A 26 6.58 -4.50 7.20
CA ASN A 26 5.44 -3.61 7.04
C ASN A 26 5.54 -2.47 8.05
N GLU A 27 5.40 -1.19 7.62
CA GLU A 27 5.51 -0.03 8.51
C GLU A 27 4.21 0.31 9.27
N TYR A 28 3.09 -0.35 8.94
CA TYR A 28 1.77 -0.07 9.52
C TYR A 28 1.46 -0.92 10.74
N ASN A 29 0.52 -0.44 11.56
CA ASN A 29 0.05 -1.16 12.75
C ASN A 29 -0.69 -2.45 12.36
N THR A 30 -0.69 -3.44 13.25
CA THR A 30 -1.30 -4.77 13.02
C THR A 30 -2.81 -4.74 12.74
N ASN A 31 -3.51 -3.67 13.13
CA ASN A 31 -4.95 -3.47 12.87
C ASN A 31 -5.24 -2.72 11.57
N SER A 32 -4.23 -2.29 10.82
CA SER A 32 -4.40 -1.69 9.49
C SER A 32 -4.87 -2.71 8.47
N ILE A 33 -5.59 -2.24 7.43
CA ILE A 33 -6.05 -3.10 6.33
C ILE A 33 -4.87 -3.85 5.67
N HIS A 34 -3.70 -3.19 5.54
CA HIS A 34 -2.51 -3.77 4.91
C HIS A 34 -1.92 -4.90 5.74
N ALA A 35 -1.65 -4.68 7.05
CA ALA A 35 -1.11 -5.73 7.90
C ALA A 35 -2.05 -6.93 8.01
N GLN A 36 -3.38 -6.72 7.91
CA GLN A 36 -4.37 -7.81 7.85
C GLN A 36 -4.32 -8.56 6.52
N GLY A 37 -4.13 -7.85 5.40
CA GLY A 37 -3.92 -8.44 4.08
C GLY A 37 -2.62 -9.26 4.01
N ASP A 38 -1.53 -8.75 4.58
CA ASP A 38 -0.26 -9.46 4.67
C ASP A 38 -0.37 -10.72 5.53
N GLN A 39 -1.11 -10.65 6.64
CA GLN A 39 -1.38 -11.82 7.46
C GLN A 39 -2.20 -12.87 6.70
N TYR A 40 -3.18 -12.46 5.89
CA TYR A 40 -3.93 -13.37 5.03
C TYR A 40 -3.03 -14.05 3.99
N PHE A 41 -2.10 -13.31 3.37
CA PHE A 41 -1.09 -13.88 2.47
C PHE A 41 -0.27 -14.98 3.15
N ILE A 42 0.26 -14.68 4.35
CA ILE A 42 1.06 -15.63 5.14
C ILE A 42 0.26 -16.89 5.46
N GLU A 43 -1.00 -16.75 5.86
CA GLU A 43 -1.88 -17.88 6.14
C GLU A 43 -2.13 -18.73 4.88
N LYS A 44 -2.30 -18.10 3.71
CA LYS A 44 -2.45 -18.82 2.45
C LYS A 44 -1.17 -19.53 2.02
N VAL A 45 0.00 -18.91 2.18
CA VAL A 45 1.29 -19.57 1.91
C VAL A 45 1.45 -20.79 2.81
N ALA A 46 1.20 -20.65 4.12
CA ALA A 46 1.31 -21.76 5.06
C ALA A 46 0.32 -22.90 4.74
N GLU A 47 -0.93 -22.55 4.36
CA GLU A 47 -1.96 -23.52 3.96
C GLU A 47 -1.56 -24.28 2.69
N LEU A 48 -1.11 -23.58 1.65
CA LEU A 48 -0.80 -24.15 0.33
C LEU A 48 0.54 -24.91 0.30
N SER A 49 1.48 -24.55 1.19
CA SER A 49 2.78 -25.23 1.33
C SER A 49 2.78 -26.36 2.34
N ASP A 50 1.64 -26.70 2.98
CA ASP A 50 1.59 -27.61 4.12
C ASP A 50 2.60 -27.23 5.25
N GLY A 51 2.93 -25.91 5.36
CA GLY A 51 3.88 -25.36 6.34
C GLY A 51 5.35 -25.52 5.97
N GLU A 52 5.68 -25.82 4.70
CA GLU A 52 7.07 -25.90 4.22
C GLU A 52 7.69 -24.52 3.98
N ILE A 53 6.86 -23.45 3.83
CA ILE A 53 7.30 -22.07 3.73
C ILE A 53 6.80 -21.31 4.95
N ASP A 54 7.71 -20.68 5.69
CA ASP A 54 7.43 -19.86 6.87
C ASP A 54 7.74 -18.39 6.60
N ILE A 55 6.78 -17.50 6.87
CA ILE A 55 6.94 -16.05 6.67
C ILE A 55 6.63 -15.34 7.98
N THR A 56 7.56 -14.55 8.48
CA THR A 56 7.41 -13.76 9.69
C THR A 56 7.08 -12.30 9.36
N LEU A 57 5.86 -11.85 9.71
CA LEU A 57 5.46 -10.45 9.53
C LEU A 57 6.01 -9.56 10.65
N HIS A 58 6.72 -8.52 10.28
CA HIS A 58 7.23 -7.47 11.15
C HIS A 58 6.46 -6.16 10.93
N SER A 59 5.34 -6.00 11.64
CA SER A 59 4.47 -4.82 11.56
C SER A 59 5.01 -3.65 12.37
N GLY A 60 4.49 -2.43 12.09
CA GLY A 60 4.81 -1.22 12.85
C GLY A 60 6.24 -0.74 12.65
N GLY A 61 6.89 -1.10 11.54
CA GLY A 61 8.27 -0.74 11.26
C GLY A 61 9.28 -1.40 12.22
N ALA A 62 8.97 -2.58 12.76
CA ALA A 62 9.78 -3.27 13.77
C ALA A 62 11.22 -3.57 13.29
N LEU A 63 11.45 -3.75 11.99
CA LEU A 63 12.78 -3.92 11.41
C LEU A 63 13.54 -2.60 11.18
N GLY A 64 12.90 -1.44 11.44
CA GLY A 64 13.48 -0.11 11.27
C GLY A 64 13.40 0.46 9.87
N TYR A 65 12.84 -0.26 8.90
CA TYR A 65 12.59 0.21 7.55
C TYR A 65 11.26 0.98 7.46
N LYS A 66 11.24 2.04 6.65
CA LYS A 66 10.05 2.78 6.23
C LYS A 66 9.74 2.42 4.77
N SER A 67 8.52 2.69 4.28
CA SER A 67 8.17 2.46 2.87
C SER A 67 9.21 3.01 1.88
N ALA A 68 9.81 4.16 2.17
CA ALA A 68 10.85 4.74 1.32
C ALA A 68 12.15 3.91 1.23
N ASP A 69 12.40 3.05 2.22
CA ASP A 69 13.60 2.21 2.30
C ASP A 69 13.37 0.81 1.73
N HIS A 70 12.12 0.33 1.71
CA HIS A 70 11.74 -1.04 1.38
C HIS A 70 12.24 -1.48 0.01
N PHE A 71 12.11 -0.63 -1.03
CA PHE A 71 12.50 -1.01 -2.39
C PHE A 71 13.96 -1.47 -2.47
N TYR A 72 14.87 -0.71 -1.88
CA TYR A 72 16.29 -1.07 -1.87
C TYR A 72 16.58 -2.19 -0.87
N ALA A 73 15.90 -2.21 0.29
CA ALA A 73 16.09 -3.27 1.28
C ALA A 73 15.73 -4.65 0.71
N VAL A 74 14.66 -4.72 -0.10
CA VAL A 74 14.28 -5.98 -0.79
C VAL A 74 15.21 -6.28 -1.96
N ALA A 75 15.55 -5.30 -2.80
CA ALA A 75 16.49 -5.52 -3.91
C ALA A 75 17.85 -6.06 -3.45
N ASP A 76 18.35 -5.55 -2.30
CA ASP A 76 19.63 -5.94 -1.71
C ASP A 76 19.52 -7.17 -0.77
N ASN A 77 18.34 -7.78 -0.68
CA ASN A 77 18.04 -8.92 0.20
C ASN A 77 18.32 -8.65 1.70
N ALA A 78 18.18 -7.40 2.14
CA ALA A 78 18.24 -7.06 3.57
C ALA A 78 16.95 -7.43 4.31
N VAL A 79 15.85 -7.55 3.58
CA VAL A 79 14.57 -8.16 3.96
C VAL A 79 14.00 -8.83 2.70
N GLN A 80 13.35 -10.00 2.85
CA GLN A 80 12.93 -10.77 1.68
C GLN A 80 11.64 -10.27 1.06
N ILE A 81 10.70 -9.78 1.88
CA ILE A 81 9.39 -9.30 1.43
C ILE A 81 9.10 -7.95 2.10
N ALA A 82 8.48 -7.02 1.37
CA ALA A 82 8.00 -5.78 1.96
C ALA A 82 6.66 -5.35 1.38
N ASP A 83 5.84 -4.71 2.23
CA ASP A 83 4.63 -3.98 1.86
C ASP A 83 4.95 -2.49 1.79
N THR A 84 4.87 -1.92 0.59
CA THR A 84 5.42 -0.60 0.27
C THR A 84 4.37 0.30 -0.36
N LEU A 85 4.15 1.48 0.20
CA LEU A 85 3.30 2.51 -0.43
C LEU A 85 3.89 2.92 -1.78
N ALA A 86 3.15 2.69 -2.86
CA ALA A 86 3.62 2.88 -4.24
C ALA A 86 4.24 4.27 -4.48
N GLY A 87 3.57 5.34 -4.07
CA GLY A 87 4.04 6.71 -4.28
C GLY A 87 5.41 7.03 -3.65
N THR A 88 5.89 6.23 -2.68
CA THR A 88 7.24 6.41 -2.10
C THR A 88 8.33 5.93 -3.03
N MET A 89 8.02 5.04 -3.96
CA MET A 89 8.92 4.49 -4.97
C MET A 89 9.02 5.36 -6.25
N SER A 90 8.36 6.51 -6.28
CA SER A 90 8.34 7.41 -7.45
C SER A 90 9.70 7.95 -7.89
N GLY A 91 10.70 7.89 -7.02
CA GLY A 91 12.08 8.20 -7.36
C GLY A 91 12.80 7.08 -8.14
N ILE A 92 12.26 5.87 -8.16
CA ILE A 92 12.72 4.73 -8.96
C ILE A 92 12.08 4.81 -10.35
N ASP A 93 10.74 4.85 -10.38
CA ASP A 93 9.97 5.05 -11.60
C ASP A 93 8.70 5.88 -11.28
N PRO A 94 8.43 6.96 -12.04
CA PRO A 94 7.24 7.79 -11.80
C PRO A 94 5.92 7.08 -12.00
N ILE A 95 5.88 5.89 -12.61
CA ILE A 95 4.66 5.07 -12.74
C ILE A 95 4.03 4.76 -11.37
N PHE A 96 4.83 4.66 -10.31
CA PHE A 96 4.35 4.42 -8.96
C PHE A 96 3.48 5.54 -8.36
N LEU A 97 3.40 6.69 -9.03
CA LEU A 97 2.46 7.77 -8.68
C LEU A 97 1.07 7.58 -9.27
N LEU A 98 0.86 6.65 -10.21
CA LEU A 98 -0.42 6.48 -10.91
C LEU A 98 -1.60 6.31 -9.96
N SER A 99 -1.51 5.43 -8.97
CA SER A 99 -2.60 5.16 -8.03
C SER A 99 -2.92 6.31 -7.07
N SER A 100 -2.02 7.30 -6.97
CA SER A 100 -2.20 8.50 -6.16
C SER A 100 -2.49 9.75 -6.99
N LEU A 101 -2.70 9.62 -8.31
CA LEU A 101 -3.16 10.73 -9.13
C LEU A 101 -4.53 11.19 -8.63
N PRO A 102 -4.66 12.49 -8.28
CA PRO A 102 -5.84 12.96 -7.59
C PRO A 102 -7.06 12.98 -8.52
N PHE A 103 -8.20 12.51 -7.98
CA PHE A 103 -9.49 12.50 -8.65
C PHE A 103 -9.53 11.76 -10.00
N LEU A 104 -8.58 10.84 -10.23
CA LEU A 104 -8.51 10.05 -11.47
C LEU A 104 -9.56 8.94 -11.48
N VAL A 105 -9.84 8.32 -10.33
CA VAL A 105 -10.77 7.21 -10.18
C VAL A 105 -11.93 7.59 -9.27
N GLU A 106 -13.12 7.04 -9.58
CA GLU A 106 -14.34 7.17 -8.79
C GLU A 106 -14.67 5.83 -8.13
N GLY A 107 -14.09 5.61 -6.93
CA GLY A 107 -14.31 4.41 -6.15
C GLY A 107 -13.39 3.23 -6.50
N GLU A 108 -13.58 2.16 -5.73
CA GLU A 108 -12.68 1.01 -5.69
C GLU A 108 -12.72 0.19 -6.98
N ASP A 109 -13.87 0.13 -7.68
CA ASP A 109 -13.99 -0.63 -8.94
C ASP A 109 -13.15 -0.01 -10.07
N GLN A 110 -13.15 1.32 -10.17
CA GLN A 110 -12.28 2.01 -11.14
C GLN A 110 -10.81 1.94 -10.73
N ALA A 111 -10.52 1.98 -9.43
CA ALA A 111 -9.15 1.83 -8.94
C ALA A 111 -8.59 0.41 -9.23
N GLU A 112 -9.41 -0.63 -9.05
CA GLU A 112 -9.03 -2.01 -9.40
C GLU A 112 -8.83 -2.18 -10.91
N LEU A 113 -9.71 -1.59 -11.74
CA LEU A 113 -9.55 -1.58 -13.20
C LEU A 113 -8.22 -0.92 -13.60
N LEU A 114 -7.95 0.28 -13.07
CA LEU A 114 -6.70 1.01 -13.34
C LEU A 114 -5.47 0.21 -12.92
N TYR A 115 -5.52 -0.42 -11.75
CA TYR A 115 -4.46 -1.31 -11.28
C TYR A 115 -4.23 -2.49 -12.22
N ASN A 116 -5.30 -3.18 -12.65
CA ASN A 116 -5.17 -4.33 -13.53
C ASN A 116 -4.55 -3.98 -14.89
N ILE A 117 -4.87 -2.80 -15.44
CA ILE A 117 -4.25 -2.27 -16.65
C ILE A 117 -2.76 -1.96 -16.42
N ALA A 118 -2.43 -1.36 -15.27
CA ALA A 118 -1.07 -0.92 -14.97
C ALA A 118 -0.17 -2.02 -14.39
N LYS A 119 -0.72 -3.12 -13.89
CA LYS A 119 0.01 -4.21 -13.21
C LYS A 119 1.21 -4.75 -14.00
N PRO A 120 1.13 -4.98 -15.33
CA PRO A 120 2.29 -5.44 -16.09
C PRO A 120 3.46 -4.44 -16.08
N TYR A 121 3.15 -3.13 -16.11
CA TYR A 121 4.17 -2.08 -16.07
C TYR A 121 4.83 -1.95 -14.69
N TYR A 122 4.07 -2.16 -13.61
CA TYR A 122 4.65 -2.23 -12.27
C TYR A 122 5.57 -3.43 -12.13
N ALA A 123 5.11 -4.62 -12.61
CA ALA A 123 5.90 -5.84 -12.55
C ALA A 123 7.24 -5.70 -13.28
N GLU A 124 7.26 -5.07 -14.46
CA GLU A 124 8.49 -4.79 -15.22
C GLU A 124 9.51 -4.00 -14.40
N VAL A 125 9.07 -2.94 -13.69
CA VAL A 125 9.98 -2.13 -12.86
C VAL A 125 10.54 -2.95 -11.70
N PHE A 126 9.76 -3.81 -11.05
CA PHE A 126 10.26 -4.70 -9.99
C PHE A 126 11.23 -5.73 -10.55
N GLU A 127 10.93 -6.36 -11.69
CA GLU A 127 11.79 -7.33 -12.34
C GLU A 127 13.15 -6.75 -12.75
N ASP A 128 13.17 -5.53 -13.29
CA ASP A 128 14.38 -4.80 -13.65
C ASP A 128 15.26 -4.46 -12.45
N ASN A 129 14.71 -4.55 -11.23
CA ASN A 129 15.39 -4.22 -9.98
C ASN A 129 15.49 -5.42 -9.02
N ASN A 130 15.64 -6.64 -9.55
CA ASN A 130 15.84 -7.87 -8.79
C ASN A 130 14.70 -8.18 -7.80
N GLN A 131 13.45 -7.92 -8.19
CA GLN A 131 12.29 -8.14 -7.35
C GLN A 131 11.13 -8.76 -8.14
N VAL A 132 10.19 -9.36 -7.43
CA VAL A 132 8.95 -9.92 -7.97
C VAL A 132 7.78 -9.19 -7.30
N LEU A 133 6.88 -8.60 -8.09
CA LEU A 133 5.61 -8.07 -7.59
C LEU A 133 4.68 -9.24 -7.24
N LEU A 134 4.26 -9.34 -5.99
CA LEU A 134 3.33 -10.36 -5.53
C LEU A 134 1.88 -9.91 -5.69
N TYR A 135 1.47 -8.86 -4.97
CA TYR A 135 0.10 -8.33 -5.02
C TYR A 135 0.05 -6.85 -4.67
N ALA A 136 -1.10 -6.24 -4.90
CA ALA A 136 -1.40 -4.90 -4.39
C ALA A 136 -2.38 -4.95 -3.22
N SER A 137 -2.30 -3.91 -2.39
CA SER A 137 -3.22 -3.69 -1.29
C SER A 137 -3.74 -2.25 -1.37
N PRO A 138 -5.02 -2.05 -1.74
CA PRO A 138 -5.59 -0.72 -1.89
C PRO A 138 -5.90 -0.08 -0.53
N TRP A 139 -5.64 1.22 -0.39
CA TRP A 139 -6.19 2.04 0.68
C TRP A 139 -7.64 2.42 0.39
N PRO A 140 -8.50 2.64 1.38
CA PRO A 140 -9.68 3.46 1.16
C PRO A 140 -9.31 4.85 0.66
N ALA A 141 -10.23 5.52 -0.04
CA ALA A 141 -10.00 6.85 -0.57
C ALA A 141 -9.48 7.83 0.50
N SER A 142 -8.48 8.63 0.13
CA SER A 142 -7.87 9.60 1.03
C SER A 142 -8.77 10.81 1.24
N GLY A 143 -8.86 11.25 2.49
CA GLY A 143 -9.49 12.50 2.94
C GLY A 143 -8.52 13.35 3.73
N ILE A 144 -9.01 14.42 4.33
CA ILE A 144 -8.24 15.32 5.19
C ILE A 144 -8.67 15.15 6.63
N TRP A 145 -7.76 14.67 7.46
CA TRP A 145 -7.86 14.71 8.91
C TRP A 145 -7.35 16.05 9.44
N SER A 146 -8.07 16.71 10.35
CA SER A 146 -7.74 18.04 10.83
C SER A 146 -8.34 18.33 12.21
N LYS A 147 -7.83 19.39 12.88
CA LYS A 147 -8.41 19.88 14.14
C LYS A 147 -9.71 20.64 13.94
N GLU A 148 -9.83 21.35 12.83
CA GLU A 148 -11.00 22.11 12.44
C GLU A 148 -11.50 21.59 11.10
N LYS A 149 -12.79 21.79 10.80
CA LYS A 149 -13.37 21.39 9.53
C LYS A 149 -12.64 22.01 8.33
N VAL A 150 -12.24 21.19 7.37
CA VAL A 150 -11.65 21.63 6.09
C VAL A 150 -12.66 21.39 4.97
N ASP A 151 -13.31 22.47 4.48
CA ASP A 151 -14.36 22.43 3.48
C ASP A 151 -14.35 23.62 2.51
N SER A 152 -13.27 24.39 2.48
CA SER A 152 -13.14 25.57 1.62
C SER A 152 -11.67 25.88 1.34
N ALA A 153 -11.38 26.69 0.32
CA ALA A 153 -10.03 27.18 0.03
C ALA A 153 -9.46 28.00 1.21
N GLU A 154 -10.30 28.73 1.92
CA GLU A 154 -9.91 29.51 3.10
C GLU A 154 -9.42 28.60 4.23
N SER A 155 -10.08 27.47 4.48
CA SER A 155 -9.69 26.52 5.52
C SER A 155 -8.41 25.76 5.19
N LEU A 156 -8.03 25.68 3.92
CA LEU A 156 -6.73 25.14 3.47
C LEU A 156 -5.59 26.14 3.56
N ASN A 157 -5.89 27.46 3.49
CA ASN A 157 -4.86 28.47 3.32
C ASN A 157 -3.83 28.47 4.45
N GLY A 158 -2.59 28.10 4.13
CA GLY A 158 -1.47 28.00 5.04
C GLY A 158 -1.51 26.83 6.02
N LEU A 159 -2.50 25.92 5.92
CA LEU A 159 -2.65 24.75 6.79
C LEU A 159 -1.42 23.84 6.67
N LYS A 160 -0.76 23.57 7.80
CA LYS A 160 0.38 22.64 7.84
C LYS A 160 -0.13 21.20 7.80
N ILE A 161 -0.09 20.64 6.61
CA ILE A 161 -0.68 19.33 6.32
C ILE A 161 0.37 18.31 5.86
N ARG A 162 0.32 17.10 6.39
CA ARG A 162 1.14 16.00 5.87
C ARG A 162 0.57 15.48 4.57
N SER A 163 1.44 15.27 3.58
CA SER A 163 1.19 14.41 2.44
C SER A 163 2.07 13.14 2.49
N TYR A 164 1.68 12.11 1.74
CA TYR A 164 2.43 10.85 1.70
C TYR A 164 3.37 10.76 0.49
N ASP A 165 3.13 11.53 -0.57
CA ASP A 165 3.91 11.47 -1.81
C ASP A 165 4.04 12.82 -2.53
N LYS A 166 4.61 12.80 -3.75
CA LYS A 166 4.81 13.96 -4.62
C LYS A 166 3.49 14.57 -5.07
N ASN A 167 2.50 13.74 -5.49
CA ASN A 167 1.21 14.21 -5.99
C ASN A 167 0.44 14.97 -4.92
N GLY A 168 0.33 14.40 -3.70
CA GLY A 168 -0.32 15.05 -2.58
C GLY A 168 0.37 16.34 -2.17
N THR A 169 1.71 16.37 -2.20
CA THR A 169 2.47 17.59 -1.89
C THR A 169 2.21 18.68 -2.92
N LEU A 170 2.20 18.34 -4.21
CA LEU A 170 1.96 19.31 -5.29
C LEU A 170 0.52 19.85 -5.21
N THR A 171 -0.48 18.97 -5.19
CA THR A 171 -1.90 19.35 -5.15
C THR A 171 -2.23 20.23 -3.94
N LEU A 172 -1.80 19.85 -2.73
CA LEU A 172 -2.08 20.62 -1.52
C LEU A 172 -1.40 22.00 -1.54
N ARG A 173 -0.21 22.11 -2.14
CA ARG A 173 0.47 23.40 -2.33
C ARG A 173 -0.30 24.30 -3.27
N GLU A 174 -0.73 23.79 -4.42
CA GLU A 174 -1.52 24.54 -5.41
C GLU A 174 -2.89 24.92 -4.84
N ALA A 175 -3.44 24.10 -3.93
CA ALA A 175 -4.67 24.42 -3.20
C ALA A 175 -4.50 25.49 -2.09
N GLY A 176 -3.27 25.95 -1.83
CA GLY A 176 -2.97 27.03 -0.87
C GLY A 176 -2.52 26.53 0.51
N ALA A 177 -2.40 25.22 0.74
CA ALA A 177 -1.90 24.68 1.99
C ALA A 177 -0.35 24.76 2.10
N SER A 178 0.19 24.41 3.26
CA SER A 178 1.62 24.28 3.55
C SER A 178 1.97 22.79 3.77
N PRO A 179 2.06 21.98 2.69
CA PRO A 179 2.27 20.56 2.81
C PRO A 179 3.72 20.20 3.15
N VAL A 180 3.86 19.11 3.90
CA VAL A 180 5.14 18.44 4.14
C VAL A 180 5.00 16.94 3.89
N LYS A 181 5.92 16.35 3.11
CA LYS A 181 5.97 14.90 2.88
C LYS A 181 6.63 14.23 4.08
N LEU A 182 5.91 13.32 4.74
CA LEU A 182 6.41 12.55 5.89
C LEU A 182 6.07 11.07 5.72
N SER A 183 7.00 10.20 6.12
CA SER A 183 6.77 8.76 6.27
C SER A 183 5.70 8.50 7.33
N TRP A 184 5.04 7.35 7.27
CA TRP A 184 3.96 7.01 8.20
C TRP A 184 4.39 7.05 9.66
N ALA A 185 5.54 6.47 9.98
CA ALA A 185 6.09 6.44 11.34
C ALA A 185 6.33 7.82 11.96
N ASP A 186 6.46 8.88 11.15
CA ASP A 186 6.71 10.24 11.64
C ASP A 186 5.42 11.04 11.87
N VAL A 187 4.24 10.55 11.43
CA VAL A 187 2.97 11.31 11.44
C VAL A 187 2.51 11.60 12.87
N VAL A 188 2.29 10.57 13.69
CA VAL A 188 1.81 10.74 15.07
C VAL A 188 2.78 11.57 15.93
N PRO A 189 4.12 11.36 15.88
CA PRO A 189 5.08 12.25 16.53
C PRO A 189 4.96 13.73 16.12
N GLN A 190 4.74 14.00 14.82
CA GLN A 190 4.58 15.38 14.32
C GLN A 190 3.23 16.00 14.73
N LEU A 191 2.15 15.23 14.77
CA LEU A 191 0.86 15.65 15.32
C LEU A 191 1.00 16.01 16.80
N SER A 192 1.63 15.15 17.59
CA SER A 192 1.81 15.33 19.03
C SER A 192 2.63 16.58 19.39
N THR A 193 3.60 16.96 18.54
CA THR A 193 4.45 18.14 18.75
C THR A 193 3.92 19.41 18.08
N GLY A 194 2.81 19.32 17.30
CA GLY A 194 2.27 20.43 16.54
C GLY A 194 3.12 20.82 15.31
N GLY A 195 3.98 19.93 14.84
CA GLY A 195 4.75 20.11 13.59
C GLY A 195 3.85 20.09 12.36
N ILE A 196 2.74 19.34 12.42
CA ILE A 196 1.63 19.33 11.47
C ILE A 196 0.30 19.50 12.20
N GLU A 197 -0.71 20.02 11.51
CA GLU A 197 -2.05 20.33 12.03
C GLU A 197 -3.13 19.51 11.33
N ALA A 198 -2.79 18.88 10.21
CA ALA A 198 -3.68 18.06 9.38
C ALA A 198 -2.89 16.95 8.67
N VAL A 199 -3.62 15.93 8.17
CA VAL A 199 -3.03 14.78 7.48
C VAL A 199 -3.92 14.41 6.29
N LEU A 200 -3.34 14.37 5.09
CA LEU A 200 -3.95 13.71 3.93
C LEU A 200 -3.75 12.21 4.09
N THR A 201 -4.82 11.46 4.32
CA THR A 201 -4.81 10.00 4.41
C THR A 201 -6.24 9.45 4.46
N SER A 202 -6.40 8.12 4.43
CA SER A 202 -7.71 7.46 4.51
C SER A 202 -8.30 7.46 5.94
N ALA A 203 -9.58 7.11 6.03
CA ALA A 203 -10.22 6.86 7.32
C ALA A 203 -9.59 5.67 8.05
N ASP A 204 -9.20 4.59 7.33
CA ASP A 204 -8.53 3.42 7.90
C ASP A 204 -7.17 3.77 8.54
N ALA A 205 -6.35 4.53 7.81
CA ALA A 205 -5.06 4.96 8.33
C ALA A 205 -5.22 5.78 9.62
N GLY A 206 -6.18 6.71 9.65
CA GLY A 206 -6.46 7.49 10.85
C GLY A 206 -7.00 6.65 12.00
N ALA A 207 -7.88 5.67 11.73
CA ALA A 207 -8.39 4.75 12.73
C ALA A 207 -7.28 3.87 13.31
N SER A 208 -6.48 3.23 12.45
CA SER A 208 -5.36 2.38 12.89
C SER A 208 -4.27 3.15 13.64
N GLY A 209 -4.11 4.45 13.33
CA GLY A 209 -3.18 5.37 14.02
C GLY A 209 -3.78 6.10 15.22
N SER A 210 -5.05 5.85 15.58
CA SER A 210 -5.77 6.53 16.68
C SER A 210 -5.75 8.06 16.55
N PHE A 211 -5.96 8.58 15.34
CA PHE A 211 -5.86 10.02 15.06
C PHE A 211 -6.85 10.87 15.85
N TRP A 212 -7.95 10.30 16.34
CA TRP A 212 -8.90 10.96 17.25
C TRP A 212 -8.27 11.47 18.55
N GLU A 213 -7.06 11.04 18.91
CA GLU A 213 -6.32 11.61 20.03
C GLU A 213 -5.73 13.00 19.71
N HIS A 214 -5.71 13.40 18.44
CA HIS A 214 -5.06 14.61 17.95
C HIS A 214 -5.93 15.47 17.05
N LEU A 215 -6.89 14.85 16.32
CA LEU A 215 -7.67 15.45 15.24
C LEU A 215 -9.15 15.08 15.39
N ASP A 216 -10.02 16.08 15.34
CA ASP A 216 -11.45 15.94 15.63
C ASP A 216 -12.34 15.83 14.38
N HIS A 217 -11.77 16.10 13.18
CA HIS A 217 -12.51 16.17 11.92
C HIS A 217 -11.87 15.30 10.84
N TYR A 218 -12.73 14.70 10.01
CA TYR A 218 -12.36 14.02 8.78
C TYR A 218 -13.19 14.53 7.61
N SER A 219 -12.58 15.20 6.63
CA SER A 219 -13.21 15.66 5.40
C SER A 219 -12.99 14.65 4.28
N ALA A 220 -14.05 13.96 3.86
CA ALA A 220 -13.99 12.85 2.89
C ALA A 220 -13.95 13.38 1.46
N ILE A 221 -12.85 14.01 1.06
CA ILE A 221 -12.67 14.64 -0.24
C ILE A 221 -12.51 13.66 -1.41
N GLN A 222 -12.42 12.36 -1.14
CA GLN A 222 -12.24 11.30 -2.16
C GLN A 222 -11.04 11.59 -3.08
N TYR A 223 -9.90 11.95 -2.49
CA TYR A 223 -8.73 12.47 -3.19
C TYR A 223 -8.12 11.47 -4.17
N ALA A 224 -7.81 10.28 -3.72
CA ALA A 224 -7.23 9.16 -4.49
C ALA A 224 -7.35 7.86 -3.71
N ILE A 225 -7.23 6.73 -4.39
CA ILE A 225 -7.16 5.37 -3.81
C ILE A 225 -5.74 4.84 -4.03
N PRO A 226 -4.77 5.26 -3.20
CA PRO A 226 -3.40 4.81 -3.37
C PRO A 226 -3.25 3.32 -3.08
N LEU A 227 -2.21 2.72 -3.66
CA LEU A 227 -1.87 1.32 -3.48
C LEU A 227 -0.62 1.16 -2.63
N ASN A 228 -0.61 0.17 -1.78
CA ASN A 228 0.60 -0.50 -1.39
C ASN A 228 0.88 -1.64 -2.37
N MET A 229 2.15 -1.97 -2.53
CA MET A 229 2.60 -3.08 -3.35
C MET A 229 3.47 -4.00 -2.51
N VAL A 230 3.13 -5.28 -2.50
CA VAL A 230 3.93 -6.29 -1.85
C VAL A 230 4.83 -6.94 -2.87
N HIS A 231 6.12 -6.90 -2.58
CA HIS A 231 7.17 -7.36 -3.46
C HIS A 231 8.20 -8.19 -2.70
N MET A 232 8.83 -9.12 -3.40
CA MET A 232 9.79 -10.08 -2.86
C MET A 232 11.12 -9.97 -3.59
N ASN A 233 12.24 -10.24 -2.90
CA ASN A 233 13.54 -10.38 -3.53
C ASN A 233 13.50 -11.51 -4.56
N ARG A 234 14.00 -11.25 -5.77
CA ARG A 234 13.91 -12.19 -6.89
C ARG A 234 14.83 -13.38 -6.73
N ASP A 235 16.04 -13.19 -6.21
CA ASP A 235 16.98 -14.30 -6.01
C ASP A 235 16.39 -15.31 -5.01
N GLU A 236 15.79 -14.83 -3.90
CA GLU A 236 15.11 -15.69 -2.92
C GLU A 236 13.89 -16.39 -3.51
N PHE A 237 13.14 -15.73 -4.39
CA PHE A 237 12.02 -16.35 -5.09
C PHE A 237 12.50 -17.42 -6.08
N GLU A 238 13.54 -17.15 -6.86
CA GLU A 238 14.10 -18.09 -7.84
C GLU A 238 14.86 -19.28 -7.19
N ASP A 239 15.33 -19.15 -5.95
CA ASP A 239 15.94 -20.24 -5.17
C ASP A 239 14.90 -21.25 -4.65
N LEU A 240 13.59 -20.89 -4.65
CA LEU A 240 12.51 -21.83 -4.37
C LEU A 240 12.34 -22.82 -5.53
N SER A 241 11.86 -24.04 -5.22
CA SER A 241 11.43 -24.98 -6.26
C SER A 241 10.24 -24.44 -7.06
N ASP A 242 10.03 -24.90 -8.29
CA ASP A 242 8.90 -24.52 -9.14
C ASP A 242 7.55 -24.66 -8.39
N ALA A 243 7.40 -25.71 -7.56
CA ALA A 243 6.18 -25.92 -6.78
C ALA A 243 6.00 -24.90 -5.65
N GLU A 244 7.08 -24.47 -4.99
CA GLU A 244 7.03 -23.43 -3.95
C GLU A 244 6.79 -22.04 -4.57
N GLN A 245 7.38 -21.75 -5.74
CA GLN A 245 7.08 -20.54 -6.50
C GLN A 245 5.60 -20.47 -6.88
N ASP A 246 5.01 -21.57 -7.36
CA ASP A 246 3.58 -21.68 -7.66
C ASP A 246 2.72 -21.41 -6.41
N VAL A 247 3.13 -21.92 -5.24
CA VAL A 247 2.45 -21.65 -3.96
C VAL A 247 2.47 -20.15 -3.62
N ILE A 248 3.62 -19.49 -3.70
CA ILE A 248 3.76 -18.04 -3.42
C ILE A 248 2.86 -17.25 -4.37
N MET A 249 2.90 -17.55 -5.68
CA MET A 249 2.11 -16.81 -6.67
C MET A 249 0.61 -17.06 -6.56
N GLU A 250 0.16 -18.29 -6.23
CA GLU A 250 -1.26 -18.57 -6.00
C GLU A 250 -1.75 -17.89 -4.70
N ALA A 251 -0.97 -17.91 -3.62
CA ALA A 251 -1.28 -17.17 -2.40
C ALA A 251 -1.36 -15.66 -2.67
N ALA A 252 -0.42 -15.11 -3.45
CA ALA A 252 -0.42 -13.71 -3.87
C ALA A 252 -1.69 -13.34 -4.66
N LYS A 253 -2.09 -14.16 -5.61
CA LYS A 253 -3.31 -13.95 -6.40
C LYS A 253 -4.58 -13.99 -5.54
N LEU A 254 -4.66 -14.93 -4.60
CA LEU A 254 -5.79 -15.02 -3.66
C LEU A 254 -5.86 -13.78 -2.75
N THR A 255 -4.69 -13.29 -2.31
CA THR A 255 -4.58 -12.10 -1.47
C THR A 255 -4.94 -10.83 -2.23
N ASP A 256 -4.50 -10.69 -3.48
CA ASP A 256 -4.86 -9.56 -4.36
C ASP A 256 -6.40 -9.43 -4.45
N ALA A 257 -7.08 -10.52 -4.79
CA ALA A 257 -8.55 -10.55 -4.84
C ALA A 257 -9.21 -10.26 -3.48
N HIS A 258 -8.68 -10.83 -2.39
CA HIS A 258 -9.17 -10.61 -1.03
C HIS A 258 -9.05 -9.14 -0.60
N ASN A 259 -7.93 -8.49 -0.92
CA ASN A 259 -7.69 -7.09 -0.54
C ASN A 259 -8.67 -6.14 -1.25
N TRP A 260 -8.95 -6.36 -2.54
CA TRP A 260 -9.94 -5.58 -3.28
C TRP A 260 -11.37 -5.79 -2.77
N GLU A 261 -11.74 -6.99 -2.34
CA GLU A 261 -13.04 -7.24 -1.71
C GLU A 261 -13.12 -6.57 -0.32
N THR A 262 -12.04 -6.67 0.45
CA THR A 262 -11.98 -6.16 1.83
C THR A 262 -12.06 -4.64 1.88
N VAL A 263 -11.37 -3.91 1.00
CA VAL A 263 -11.39 -2.44 1.01
C VAL A 263 -12.79 -1.87 0.80
N ARG A 264 -13.62 -2.51 -0.05
CA ARG A 264 -15.02 -2.08 -0.30
C ARG A 264 -15.89 -2.09 0.96
N LEU A 265 -15.60 -3.00 1.89
CA LEU A 265 -16.34 -3.14 3.15
C LEU A 265 -15.73 -2.30 4.28
N ARG A 266 -14.45 -1.97 4.17
CA ARG A 266 -13.67 -1.35 5.24
C ARG A 266 -14.13 0.06 5.58
N VAL A 267 -14.50 0.85 4.58
CA VAL A 267 -14.90 2.27 4.76
C VAL A 267 -16.05 2.44 5.74
N GLN A 268 -17.09 1.59 5.65
CA GLN A 268 -18.24 1.68 6.56
C GLN A 268 -17.85 1.37 8.01
N ASN A 269 -16.99 0.36 8.22
CA ASN A 269 -16.50 0.00 9.55
C ASN A 269 -15.65 1.14 10.13
N ASN A 270 -14.76 1.73 9.32
CA ASN A 270 -13.95 2.87 9.76
C ASN A 270 -14.82 4.07 10.15
N TYR A 271 -15.83 4.44 9.35
CA TYR A 271 -16.71 5.57 9.67
C TYR A 271 -17.50 5.33 10.96
N GLN A 272 -17.92 4.09 11.23
CA GLN A 272 -18.53 3.73 12.50
C GLN A 272 -17.54 3.94 13.66
N GLU A 273 -16.33 3.42 13.55
CA GLU A 273 -15.27 3.55 14.57
C GLU A 273 -14.92 5.02 14.84
N LEU A 274 -14.75 5.83 13.77
CA LEU A 274 -14.51 7.26 13.90
C LEU A 274 -15.64 7.95 14.68
N THR A 275 -16.90 7.60 14.39
CA THR A 275 -18.08 8.16 15.08
C THR A 275 -18.10 7.77 16.55
N GLU A 276 -17.76 6.51 16.88
CA GLU A 276 -17.65 6.03 18.27
C GLU A 276 -16.58 6.81 19.07
N HIS A 277 -15.51 7.25 18.39
CA HIS A 277 -14.46 8.12 18.94
C HIS A 277 -14.75 9.63 18.81
N SER A 278 -15.99 10.01 18.44
CA SER A 278 -16.46 11.40 18.34
C SER A 278 -15.76 12.23 17.25
N VAL A 279 -15.19 11.61 16.24
CA VAL A 279 -14.67 12.32 15.05
C VAL A 279 -15.84 12.81 14.20
N ALA A 280 -15.85 14.08 13.83
CA ALA A 280 -16.84 14.66 12.93
C ALA A 280 -16.47 14.33 11.47
N ILE A 281 -17.27 13.48 10.84
CA ILE A 281 -17.10 13.10 9.43
C ILE A 281 -17.88 14.07 8.55
N HIS A 282 -17.22 14.61 7.53
CA HIS A 282 -17.79 15.54 6.54
C HIS A 282 -17.72 14.89 5.15
N ASP A 283 -18.79 14.28 4.72
CA ASP A 283 -18.97 13.60 3.42
C ASP A 283 -19.83 14.42 2.43
N ASP A 284 -20.55 15.42 2.93
CA ASP A 284 -21.30 16.42 2.13
C ASP A 284 -20.49 17.73 2.09
N LEU A 285 -19.49 17.76 1.20
CA LEU A 285 -18.60 18.91 1.04
C LEU A 285 -19.12 19.83 -0.09
N PRO A 286 -18.90 21.16 0.00
CA PRO A 286 -19.32 22.08 -1.05
C PRO A 286 -18.67 21.75 -2.41
N ASP A 287 -19.45 21.75 -3.50
CA ASP A 287 -18.96 21.53 -4.86
C ASP A 287 -17.79 22.47 -5.21
N SER A 288 -17.89 23.74 -4.80
CA SER A 288 -16.86 24.74 -5.03
C SER A 288 -15.52 24.40 -4.35
N PHE A 289 -15.55 23.65 -3.25
CA PHE A 289 -14.34 23.18 -2.60
C PHE A 289 -13.71 22.00 -3.37
N ILE A 290 -14.53 21.07 -3.82
CA ILE A 290 -14.06 19.95 -4.66
C ILE A 290 -13.49 20.45 -5.99
N GLU A 291 -14.19 21.40 -6.66
CA GLU A 291 -13.70 22.05 -7.89
C GLU A 291 -12.37 22.77 -7.67
N HIS A 292 -12.18 23.43 -6.51
CA HIS A 292 -10.91 24.06 -6.15
C HIS A 292 -9.79 23.05 -6.05
N LEU A 293 -10.03 21.90 -5.37
CA LEU A 293 -9.04 20.82 -5.24
C LEU A 293 -8.73 20.15 -6.58
N GLN A 294 -9.75 19.90 -7.41
CA GLN A 294 -9.58 19.33 -8.76
C GLN A 294 -8.76 20.26 -9.66
N THR A 295 -8.99 21.57 -9.56
CA THR A 295 -8.18 22.56 -10.29
C THR A 295 -6.72 22.55 -9.82
N ALA A 296 -6.49 22.49 -8.50
CA ALA A 296 -5.18 22.43 -7.90
C ALA A 296 -4.44 21.11 -8.21
N ALA A 297 -5.17 20.07 -8.59
CA ALA A 297 -4.64 18.76 -8.93
C ALA A 297 -4.10 18.63 -10.37
N GLN A 298 -4.52 19.53 -11.29
CA GLN A 298 -4.13 19.42 -12.70
C GLN A 298 -2.61 19.33 -12.93
N PRO A 299 -1.76 20.12 -12.24
CA PRO A 299 -0.31 20.03 -12.42
C PRO A 299 0.26 18.65 -12.03
N ALA A 300 -0.36 17.92 -11.12
CA ALA A 300 0.11 16.59 -10.74
C ALA A 300 -0.08 15.56 -11.87
N LEU A 301 -1.20 15.63 -12.59
CA LEU A 301 -1.46 14.79 -13.76
C LEU A 301 -0.54 15.17 -14.94
N GLU A 302 -0.40 16.47 -15.21
CA GLU A 302 0.46 16.98 -16.29
C GLU A 302 1.92 16.57 -16.07
N GLU A 303 2.46 16.78 -14.86
CA GLU A 303 3.85 16.40 -14.53
C GLU A 303 4.05 14.87 -14.60
N TRP A 304 3.06 14.08 -14.14
CA TRP A 304 3.14 12.63 -14.24
C TRP A 304 3.15 12.13 -15.69
N LEU A 305 2.31 12.71 -16.56
CA LEU A 305 2.30 12.38 -18.00
C LEU A 305 3.63 12.77 -18.69
N ASP A 306 4.20 13.91 -18.34
CA ASP A 306 5.50 14.35 -18.86
C ASP A 306 6.63 13.39 -18.40
N ASP A 307 6.58 12.93 -17.13
CA ASP A 307 7.60 12.05 -16.55
C ASP A 307 7.49 10.60 -17.08
N VAL A 308 6.27 10.05 -17.25
CA VAL A 308 6.03 8.66 -17.68
C VAL A 308 5.99 8.52 -19.22
N GLY A 309 5.57 9.58 -19.92
CA GLY A 309 5.49 9.64 -21.37
C GLY A 309 4.45 8.68 -21.98
N GLU A 310 4.78 8.10 -23.16
CA GLU A 310 3.89 7.24 -23.93
C GLU A 310 3.28 6.08 -23.12
N ARG A 311 4.02 5.53 -22.17
CA ARG A 311 3.55 4.48 -21.27
C ARG A 311 2.35 4.95 -20.43
N GLY A 312 2.42 6.17 -19.88
CA GLY A 312 1.34 6.79 -19.12
C GLY A 312 0.12 7.11 -20.00
N GLU A 313 0.34 7.65 -21.20
CA GLU A 313 -0.74 7.90 -22.16
C GLU A 313 -1.50 6.63 -22.54
N ASN A 314 -0.79 5.52 -22.79
CA ASN A 314 -1.39 4.24 -23.11
C ASN A 314 -2.23 3.68 -21.97
N ILE A 315 -1.75 3.73 -20.72
CA ILE A 315 -2.49 3.29 -19.55
C ILE A 315 -3.79 4.09 -19.40
N LEU A 316 -3.71 5.43 -19.47
CA LEU A 316 -4.90 6.27 -19.32
C LEU A 316 -5.89 6.10 -20.47
N ALA A 317 -5.40 5.92 -21.71
CA ALA A 317 -6.25 5.68 -22.87
C ALA A 317 -7.02 4.35 -22.77
N GLU A 318 -6.37 3.29 -22.25
CA GLU A 318 -7.02 2.01 -22.02
C GLU A 318 -8.03 2.12 -20.88
N PHE A 319 -7.68 2.77 -19.79
CA PHE A 319 -8.57 3.03 -18.66
C PHE A 319 -9.83 3.80 -19.08
N GLU A 320 -9.68 4.91 -19.83
CA GLU A 320 -10.82 5.71 -20.32
C GLU A 320 -11.76 4.93 -21.26
N LYS A 321 -11.26 3.90 -21.92
CA LYS A 321 -12.05 3.06 -22.83
C LYS A 321 -12.84 1.99 -22.08
N GLU A 322 -12.35 1.54 -20.91
CA GLU A 322 -12.91 0.39 -20.19
C GLU A 322 -13.75 0.80 -18.96
N LYS A 323 -13.61 2.04 -18.45
CA LYS A 323 -14.38 2.56 -17.30
C LYS A 323 -15.86 2.86 -17.60
#